data_e595988d77b3f34906e813b4d0c8920f
#
_entry.id   e595988d77b3f34906e813b4d0c8920f
#
_cell.length_a   1.000
_cell.length_b   1.000
_cell.length_c   1.000
_cell.angle_alpha   90.00
_cell.angle_beta   90.00
_cell.angle_gamma   90.00
#
_symmetry.space_group_name_H-M   'P 1'
#
loop_
_entity.id
_entity.type
_entity.pdbx_description
1 polymer ?
#
loop_
_entity_poly.entity_id
_entity_poly.type
_entity_poly.pdbx_seq_one_letter_code
_entity_poly.pdbx_strand_id
1 'polypeptide(L)'
;DLGNSVLVVEHDKDMMLRADYLIDMGPFAGKNGGEIISKGTPEETLKQNTLTSQYLSGKKVIEVPQTRRESNGQSLILKGCTGNNLKNIDVEFPLGIMIGVTGVSGSGKSTLINETLYPILNEHIFNGVKVPLPYKKVSGLKYIDKVVDINQSPIGRTPRSNPATYCGVFSEIRTLFTLTPEAQIRGYKPGRFSFNVVGGRCETCQGGGMKVIEMNFLPDVYVECETCQGRRFNRETLEIRYKGKSISDVLNMSINEACEYFSALPKIYRKLKMIQDVGLGYITLGQPSTTLSGGEAQRVKL
;
A
#
# COMPACT_ATOMS: atom_id res chain seq x y z
N ASP A 1 -34.57 11.73 -8.33
CA ASP A 1 -35.36 10.61 -8.87
C ASP A 1 -35.60 10.79 -10.36
N LEU A 2 -34.60 10.41 -11.18
CA LEU A 2 -34.67 10.45 -12.65
C LEU A 2 -34.90 9.04 -13.24
N GLY A 3 -35.30 8.06 -12.39
CA GLY A 3 -35.51 6.67 -12.80
C GLY A 3 -34.22 5.88 -13.07
N ASN A 4 -33.06 6.42 -12.69
CA ASN A 4 -31.77 5.76 -12.85
C ASN A 4 -31.42 4.90 -11.63
N SER A 5 -30.71 3.79 -11.87
CA SER A 5 -30.06 3.01 -10.82
C SER A 5 -28.63 3.50 -10.63
N VAL A 6 -28.20 3.60 -9.37
CA VAL A 6 -26.82 3.96 -8.99
C VAL A 6 -26.21 2.79 -8.27
N LEU A 7 -25.07 2.29 -8.76
CA LEU A 7 -24.28 1.26 -8.11
C LEU A 7 -23.02 1.91 -7.52
N VAL A 8 -22.81 1.75 -6.20
CA VAL A 8 -21.70 2.34 -5.48
C VAL A 8 -20.93 1.24 -4.75
N VAL A 9 -19.60 1.25 -4.85
CA VAL A 9 -18.74 0.39 -4.06
C VAL A 9 -18.24 1.21 -2.87
N GLU A 10 -18.76 0.91 -1.69
CA GLU A 10 -18.56 1.72 -0.50
C GLU A 10 -18.27 0.88 0.76
N HIS A 11 -17.68 1.52 1.75
CA HIS A 11 -17.40 0.98 3.08
C HIS A 11 -17.79 1.98 4.19
N ASP A 12 -18.35 3.13 3.82
CA ASP A 12 -18.88 4.10 4.77
C ASP A 12 -20.20 3.62 5.35
N LYS A 13 -20.29 3.64 6.68
CA LYS A 13 -21.45 3.15 7.45
C LYS A 13 -22.73 3.89 7.06
N ASP A 14 -22.67 5.22 6.95
CA ASP A 14 -23.85 6.04 6.73
C ASP A 14 -24.36 5.86 5.29
N MET A 15 -23.46 5.71 4.33
CA MET A 15 -23.80 5.38 2.96
C MET A 15 -24.46 4.00 2.84
N MET A 16 -23.88 2.99 3.48
CA MET A 16 -24.43 1.64 3.48
C MET A 16 -25.83 1.60 4.11
N LEU A 17 -26.06 2.28 5.24
CA LEU A 17 -27.37 2.30 5.91
C LEU A 17 -28.44 3.10 5.15
N ARG A 18 -28.05 3.97 4.22
CA ARG A 18 -28.97 4.77 3.37
C ARG A 18 -29.21 4.16 2.00
N ALA A 19 -28.53 3.07 1.66
CA ALA A 19 -28.77 2.38 0.40
C ALA A 19 -30.13 1.68 0.40
N ASP A 20 -30.76 1.54 -0.76
CA ASP A 20 -31.98 0.75 -0.91
C ASP A 20 -31.72 -0.76 -0.84
N TYR A 21 -30.52 -1.17 -1.28
CA TYR A 21 -30.13 -2.57 -1.33
C TYR A 21 -28.62 -2.73 -1.12
N LEU A 22 -28.21 -3.71 -0.32
CA LEU A 22 -26.82 -4.03 -0.03
C LEU A 22 -26.45 -5.41 -0.60
N ILE A 23 -25.24 -5.51 -1.10
CA ILE A 23 -24.58 -6.77 -1.45
C ILE A 23 -23.24 -6.79 -0.73
N ASP A 24 -23.07 -7.73 0.20
CA ASP A 24 -21.87 -7.87 1.02
C ASP A 24 -21.00 -9.00 0.45
N MET A 25 -19.76 -8.69 0.11
CA MET A 25 -18.80 -9.61 -0.49
C MET A 25 -17.79 -10.09 0.54
N GLY A 26 -17.49 -11.38 0.53
CA GLY A 26 -16.55 -11.97 1.48
C GLY A 26 -16.33 -13.46 1.22
N PRO A 27 -16.08 -14.28 2.31
CA PRO A 27 -15.96 -13.85 3.73
C PRO A 27 -14.62 -13.16 4.04
N PHE A 28 -13.60 -13.40 3.21
CA PHE A 28 -12.25 -12.83 3.33
C PHE A 28 -11.84 -12.11 2.04
N ALA A 29 -10.55 -11.86 1.88
CA ALA A 29 -10.00 -11.21 0.70
C ALA A 29 -9.17 -12.20 -0.16
N GLY A 30 -8.90 -11.85 -1.42
CA GLY A 30 -8.13 -12.65 -2.35
C GLY A 30 -8.77 -14.00 -2.67
N LYS A 31 -8.00 -15.06 -2.65
CA LYS A 31 -8.45 -16.45 -2.98
C LYS A 31 -9.56 -16.96 -2.05
N ASN A 32 -9.68 -16.40 -0.85
CA ASN A 32 -10.64 -16.81 0.16
C ASN A 32 -11.89 -15.90 0.22
N GLY A 33 -12.00 -14.99 -0.71
CA GLY A 33 -13.14 -14.10 -0.89
C GLY A 33 -13.89 -14.40 -2.18
N GLY A 34 -14.67 -13.43 -2.65
CA GLY A 34 -15.36 -13.52 -3.94
C GLY A 34 -16.76 -14.14 -3.87
N GLU A 35 -17.27 -14.36 -2.66
CA GLU A 35 -18.63 -14.88 -2.42
C GLU A 35 -19.57 -13.78 -1.96
N ILE A 36 -20.86 -13.89 -2.28
CA ILE A 36 -21.88 -13.04 -1.69
C ILE A 36 -22.27 -13.66 -0.35
N ILE A 37 -21.85 -13.01 0.75
CA ILE A 37 -22.10 -13.50 2.11
C ILE A 37 -23.42 -12.95 2.71
N SER A 38 -23.93 -11.85 2.15
CA SER A 38 -25.18 -11.23 2.53
C SER A 38 -25.72 -10.38 1.39
N LYS A 39 -27.03 -10.33 1.24
CA LYS A 39 -27.73 -9.42 0.34
C LYS A 39 -29.13 -9.11 0.85
N GLY A 40 -29.66 -7.95 0.51
CA GLY A 40 -31.00 -7.51 0.91
C GLY A 40 -31.05 -6.02 1.23
N THR A 41 -32.15 -5.57 1.79
CA THR A 41 -32.23 -4.21 2.36
C THR A 41 -31.27 -4.07 3.54
N PRO A 42 -30.87 -2.86 3.95
CA PRO A 42 -30.07 -2.65 5.14
C PRO A 42 -30.65 -3.35 6.40
N GLU A 43 -31.97 -3.29 6.58
CA GLU A 43 -32.65 -3.93 7.71
C GLU A 43 -32.54 -5.46 7.69
N GLU A 44 -32.63 -6.08 6.53
CA GLU A 44 -32.46 -7.52 6.35
C GLU A 44 -31.00 -7.93 6.58
N THR A 45 -30.06 -7.13 6.05
CA THR A 45 -28.62 -7.35 6.22
C THR A 45 -28.19 -7.26 7.69
N LEU A 46 -28.73 -6.30 8.46
CA LEU A 46 -28.43 -6.14 9.89
C LEU A 46 -28.83 -7.35 10.74
N LYS A 47 -29.82 -8.14 10.30
CA LYS A 47 -30.25 -9.37 11.00
C LYS A 47 -29.35 -10.57 10.73
N GLN A 48 -28.50 -10.51 9.71
CA GLN A 48 -27.57 -11.57 9.36
C GLN A 48 -26.34 -11.53 10.29
N ASN A 49 -25.55 -12.60 10.30
CA ASN A 49 -24.38 -12.70 11.19
C ASN A 49 -23.07 -12.58 10.40
N THR A 50 -22.97 -11.61 9.49
CA THR A 50 -21.74 -11.29 8.80
C THR A 50 -20.89 -10.29 9.60
N LEU A 51 -19.61 -10.17 9.28
CA LEU A 51 -18.73 -9.18 9.90
C LEU A 51 -19.26 -7.76 9.68
N THR A 52 -19.72 -7.47 8.47
CA THR A 52 -20.33 -6.18 8.09
C THR A 52 -21.54 -5.89 8.94
N SER A 53 -22.47 -6.85 9.08
CA SER A 53 -23.69 -6.67 9.89
C SER A 53 -23.38 -6.45 11.37
N GLN A 54 -22.34 -7.09 11.91
CA GLN A 54 -21.92 -6.89 13.30
C GLN A 54 -21.43 -5.47 13.55
N TYR A 55 -20.65 -4.89 12.62
CA TYR A 55 -20.21 -3.49 12.74
C TYR A 55 -21.33 -2.50 12.48
N LEU A 56 -22.15 -2.71 11.45
CA LEU A 56 -23.29 -1.83 11.15
C LEU A 56 -24.31 -1.78 12.30
N SER A 57 -24.62 -2.93 12.90
CA SER A 57 -25.55 -3.04 14.04
C SER A 57 -24.97 -2.55 15.38
N GLY A 58 -23.68 -2.28 15.45
CA GLY A 58 -22.98 -1.91 16.68
C GLY A 58 -22.71 -3.08 17.65
N LYS A 59 -22.97 -4.33 17.25
CA LYS A 59 -22.58 -5.52 18.03
C LYS A 59 -21.07 -5.63 18.17
N LYS A 60 -20.36 -5.17 17.16
CA LYS A 60 -18.90 -5.06 17.13
C LYS A 60 -18.52 -3.62 16.88
N VAL A 61 -17.67 -3.06 17.74
CA VAL A 61 -17.20 -1.67 17.65
C VAL A 61 -15.70 -1.63 17.93
N ILE A 62 -15.04 -0.63 17.36
CA ILE A 62 -13.69 -0.26 17.79
C ILE A 62 -13.86 0.70 18.96
N GLU A 63 -13.56 0.22 20.15
CA GLU A 63 -13.75 1.00 21.38
C GLU A 63 -12.84 2.23 21.40
N VAL A 64 -13.44 3.35 21.81
CA VAL A 64 -12.67 4.56 22.11
C VAL A 64 -12.20 4.49 23.56
N PRO A 65 -10.87 4.57 23.83
CA PRO A 65 -10.37 4.51 25.19
C PRO A 65 -11.03 5.56 26.11
N GLN A 66 -11.48 5.15 27.28
CA GLN A 66 -12.09 6.05 28.27
C GLN A 66 -11.06 7.06 28.79
N THR A 67 -9.82 6.60 29.01
CA THR A 67 -8.71 7.46 29.43
C THR A 67 -7.87 7.84 28.21
N ARG A 68 -7.73 9.12 27.96
CA ARG A 68 -6.88 9.64 26.89
C ARG A 68 -5.41 9.61 27.31
N ARG A 69 -4.54 9.37 26.34
CA ARG A 69 -3.08 9.42 26.54
C ARG A 69 -2.68 10.87 26.78
N GLU A 70 -1.84 11.10 27.78
CA GLU A 70 -1.21 12.40 28.03
C GLU A 70 0.01 12.61 27.13
N SER A 71 0.28 13.88 26.78
CA SER A 71 1.49 14.25 26.06
C SER A 71 2.73 13.97 26.92
N ASN A 72 3.84 13.67 26.28
CA ASN A 72 5.15 13.50 26.95
C ASN A 72 5.80 14.82 27.40
N GLY A 73 5.07 15.97 27.31
CA GLY A 73 5.57 17.30 27.66
C GLY A 73 6.47 17.95 26.59
N GLN A 74 6.66 17.27 25.45
CA GLN A 74 7.42 17.81 24.32
C GLN A 74 6.45 18.25 23.23
N SER A 75 6.84 19.26 22.44
CA SER A 75 6.02 19.77 21.35
C SER A 75 6.88 20.11 20.13
N LEU A 76 6.29 19.92 18.96
CA LEU A 76 6.76 20.49 17.71
C LEU A 76 5.95 21.75 17.43
N ILE A 77 6.60 22.90 17.30
CA ILE A 77 5.94 24.20 17.13
C ILE A 77 6.31 24.77 15.77
N LEU A 78 5.29 25.09 14.98
CA LEU A 78 5.42 25.74 13.68
C LEU A 78 4.77 27.12 13.74
N LYS A 79 5.54 28.16 13.40
CA LYS A 79 5.10 29.55 13.52
C LYS A 79 5.09 30.28 12.19
N GLY A 80 4.09 31.15 12.04
CA GLY A 80 4.01 32.09 10.93
C GLY A 80 3.76 31.42 9.58
N CYS A 81 2.92 30.40 9.50
CA CYS A 81 2.56 29.74 8.25
C CYS A 81 1.66 30.64 7.40
N THR A 82 2.09 30.93 6.17
CA THR A 82 1.38 31.80 5.22
C THR A 82 1.15 31.18 3.86
N GLY A 83 1.42 29.87 3.70
CA GLY A 83 1.22 29.18 2.43
C GLY A 83 -0.25 29.11 2.03
N ASN A 84 -0.56 29.29 0.75
CA ASN A 84 -1.89 29.25 0.18
C ASN A 84 -2.89 30.12 0.98
N ASN A 85 -3.88 29.49 1.61
CA ASN A 85 -4.92 30.18 2.39
C ASN A 85 -4.61 30.31 3.89
N LEU A 86 -3.41 29.92 4.34
CA LEU A 86 -3.01 30.07 5.74
C LEU A 86 -2.72 31.54 6.07
N LYS A 87 -3.30 32.02 7.17
CA LYS A 87 -3.27 33.44 7.56
C LYS A 87 -2.28 33.71 8.69
N ASN A 88 -0.98 33.43 8.45
CA ASN A 88 0.09 33.63 9.43
C ASN A 88 -0.18 32.91 10.75
N ILE A 89 -0.56 31.66 10.66
CA ILE A 89 -0.96 30.86 11.83
C ILE A 89 0.24 30.26 12.55
N ASP A 90 0.12 30.15 13.86
CA ASP A 90 1.03 29.40 14.73
C ASP A 90 0.34 28.13 15.18
N VAL A 91 1.03 27.00 15.13
CA VAL A 91 0.47 25.70 15.50
C VAL A 91 1.46 24.94 16.37
N GLU A 92 0.98 24.40 17.48
CA GLU A 92 1.70 23.49 18.35
C GLU A 92 1.17 22.07 18.20
N PHE A 93 2.08 21.12 18.02
CA PHE A 93 1.80 19.68 17.93
C PHE A 93 2.40 19.00 19.17
N PRO A 94 1.61 18.74 20.22
CA PRO A 94 2.07 17.98 21.40
C PRO A 94 2.46 16.56 21.00
N LEU A 95 3.64 16.10 21.44
CA LEU A 95 4.19 14.80 21.06
C LEU A 95 3.72 13.67 21.99
N GLY A 96 3.83 12.44 21.53
CA GLY A 96 3.45 11.24 22.27
C GLY A 96 1.96 10.90 22.23
N ILE A 97 1.16 11.68 21.52
CA ILE A 97 -0.30 11.51 21.40
C ILE A 97 -0.77 11.46 19.95
N MET A 98 -2.00 11.05 19.72
CA MET A 98 -2.67 11.15 18.42
C MET A 98 -3.25 12.55 18.24
N ILE A 99 -2.91 13.22 17.16
CA ILE A 99 -3.35 14.58 16.84
C ILE A 99 -4.27 14.53 15.60
N GLY A 100 -5.50 15.00 15.73
CA GLY A 100 -6.44 15.15 14.64
C GLY A 100 -6.43 16.56 14.07
N VAL A 101 -6.18 16.70 12.75
CA VAL A 101 -6.30 17.98 12.04
C VAL A 101 -7.58 17.95 11.22
N THR A 102 -8.60 18.69 11.63
CA THR A 102 -9.96 18.64 11.09
C THR A 102 -10.38 19.97 10.46
N GLY A 103 -11.49 19.98 9.76
CA GLY A 103 -12.06 21.16 9.11
C GLY A 103 -12.70 20.83 7.75
N VAL A 104 -13.45 21.75 7.18
CA VAL A 104 -14.10 21.59 5.87
C VAL A 104 -13.08 21.40 4.74
N SER A 105 -13.53 20.87 3.59
CA SER A 105 -12.66 20.79 2.41
C SER A 105 -12.17 22.18 2.01
N GLY A 106 -10.88 22.30 1.63
CA GLY A 106 -10.27 23.60 1.30
C GLY A 106 -9.87 24.47 2.48
N SER A 107 -10.06 24.05 3.75
CA SER A 107 -9.72 24.88 4.93
C SER A 107 -8.21 25.06 5.18
N GLY A 108 -7.33 24.39 4.43
CA GLY A 108 -5.87 24.50 4.58
C GLY A 108 -5.19 23.36 5.32
N LYS A 109 -5.91 22.27 5.68
CA LYS A 109 -5.33 21.11 6.36
C LYS A 109 -4.13 20.51 5.63
N SER A 110 -4.30 20.22 4.34
CA SER A 110 -3.23 19.66 3.50
C SER A 110 -2.09 20.66 3.30
N THR A 111 -2.40 21.94 3.20
CA THR A 111 -1.40 23.03 3.12
C THR A 111 -0.53 23.05 4.38
N LEU A 112 -1.13 22.97 5.56
CA LEU A 112 -0.40 22.95 6.82
C LEU A 112 0.45 21.68 6.98
N ILE A 113 -0.14 20.51 6.76
CA ILE A 113 0.52 19.22 7.05
C ILE A 113 1.39 18.75 5.89
N ASN A 114 0.82 18.58 4.67
CA ASN A 114 1.50 17.90 3.56
C ASN A 114 2.44 18.84 2.78
N GLU A 115 2.14 20.15 2.78
CA GLU A 115 2.90 21.11 1.98
C GLU A 115 3.81 22.01 2.83
N THR A 116 3.59 22.10 4.14
CA THR A 116 4.44 22.88 5.05
C THR A 116 5.19 21.97 6.03
N LEU A 117 4.49 21.28 6.93
CA LEU A 117 5.12 20.49 7.99
C LEU A 117 5.90 19.28 7.47
N TYR A 118 5.29 18.46 6.62
CA TYR A 118 5.93 17.26 6.10
C TYR A 118 7.24 17.53 5.35
N PRO A 119 7.33 18.50 4.42
CA PRO A 119 8.59 18.86 3.79
C PRO A 119 9.69 19.30 4.78
N ILE A 120 9.35 20.07 5.82
CA ILE A 120 10.29 20.46 6.88
C ILE A 120 10.86 19.23 7.58
N LEU A 121 10.00 18.31 7.99
CA LEU A 121 10.41 17.06 8.66
C LEU A 121 11.23 16.17 7.73
N ASN A 122 10.82 16.05 6.48
CA ASN A 122 11.50 15.23 5.47
C ASN A 122 12.89 15.77 5.14
N GLU A 123 13.05 17.10 5.06
CA GLU A 123 14.34 17.76 4.89
C GLU A 123 15.24 17.48 6.11
N HIS A 124 14.72 17.66 7.33
CA HIS A 124 15.47 17.48 8.56
C HIS A 124 15.97 16.04 8.76
N ILE A 125 15.17 15.03 8.41
CA ILE A 125 15.46 13.61 8.69
C ILE A 125 16.15 12.91 7.52
N PHE A 126 15.72 13.21 6.29
CA PHE A 126 16.12 12.47 5.09
C PHE A 126 16.85 13.32 4.04
N ASN A 127 17.12 14.60 4.34
CA ASN A 127 17.65 15.58 3.38
C ASN A 127 16.77 15.68 2.11
N GLY A 128 15.45 15.62 2.29
CA GLY A 128 14.48 15.71 1.21
C GLY A 128 14.53 17.06 0.50
N VAL A 129 14.32 17.05 -0.81
CA VAL A 129 14.46 18.24 -1.68
C VAL A 129 13.17 19.06 -1.84
N LYS A 130 12.04 18.60 -1.30
CA LYS A 130 10.76 19.31 -1.42
C LYS A 130 10.77 20.54 -0.54
N VAL A 131 10.69 21.72 -1.16
CA VAL A 131 10.65 23.01 -0.45
C VAL A 131 9.31 23.15 0.28
N PRO A 132 9.31 23.45 1.60
CA PRO A 132 8.09 23.75 2.34
C PRO A 132 7.47 25.07 1.91
N LEU A 133 6.16 25.19 2.06
CA LEU A 133 5.49 26.48 1.90
C LEU A 133 5.95 27.48 2.99
N PRO A 134 5.78 28.81 2.76
CA PRO A 134 6.34 29.84 3.63
C PRO A 134 5.89 29.70 5.09
N TYR A 135 6.88 29.75 5.98
CA TYR A 135 6.72 29.79 7.44
C TYR A 135 7.84 30.63 8.05
N LYS A 136 7.70 31.10 9.30
CA LYS A 136 8.72 31.91 9.97
C LYS A 136 9.72 31.10 10.77
N LYS A 137 9.23 30.10 11.52
CA LYS A 137 10.08 29.33 12.44
C LYS A 137 9.47 27.97 12.74
N VAL A 138 10.33 26.98 12.89
CA VAL A 138 10.01 25.67 13.46
C VAL A 138 10.89 25.40 14.67
N SER A 139 10.35 24.75 15.70
CA SER A 139 11.10 24.31 16.89
C SER A 139 10.59 22.95 17.35
N GLY A 140 11.45 22.20 18.06
CA GLY A 140 11.13 20.85 18.51
C GLY A 140 11.55 19.73 17.55
N LEU A 141 12.20 20.03 16.43
CA LEU A 141 12.68 19.03 15.45
C LEU A 141 13.57 17.95 16.08
N LYS A 142 14.35 18.32 17.11
CA LYS A 142 15.23 17.39 17.83
C LYS A 142 14.51 16.22 18.54
N TYR A 143 13.20 16.32 18.69
CA TYR A 143 12.36 15.28 19.31
C TYR A 143 11.80 14.29 18.28
N ILE A 144 12.06 14.51 16.98
CA ILE A 144 11.55 13.69 15.89
C ILE A 144 12.72 12.97 15.24
N ASP A 145 12.73 11.66 15.31
CA ASP A 145 13.75 10.78 14.75
C ASP A 145 13.34 10.14 13.43
N LYS A 146 12.03 10.08 13.14
CA LYS A 146 11.49 9.51 11.91
C LYS A 146 10.18 10.17 11.51
N VAL A 147 9.93 10.28 10.20
CA VAL A 147 8.64 10.67 9.63
C VAL A 147 8.20 9.63 8.60
N VAL A 148 6.93 9.29 8.61
CA VAL A 148 6.32 8.36 7.65
C VAL A 148 5.08 9.02 7.08
N ASP A 149 5.04 9.15 5.73
CA ASP A 149 3.86 9.64 5.01
C ASP A 149 3.00 8.46 4.58
N ILE A 150 1.84 8.33 5.20
CA ILE A 150 0.86 7.28 4.91
C ILE A 150 -0.33 7.90 4.19
N ASN A 151 -0.44 7.65 2.90
CA ASN A 151 -1.52 8.14 2.06
C ASN A 151 -2.03 7.02 1.13
N GLN A 152 -3.18 7.25 0.49
CA GLN A 152 -3.82 6.28 -0.41
C GLN A 152 -3.27 6.30 -1.84
N SER A 153 -2.25 7.12 -2.13
CA SER A 153 -1.62 7.10 -3.44
C SER A 153 -0.95 5.75 -3.73
N PRO A 154 -0.89 5.32 -4.97
CA PRO A 154 -0.22 4.07 -5.33
C PRO A 154 1.24 4.04 -4.84
N ILE A 155 1.75 2.84 -4.50
CA ILE A 155 3.17 2.63 -4.12
C ILE A 155 4.12 2.76 -5.31
N GLY A 156 3.59 3.00 -6.51
CA GLY A 156 4.31 3.26 -7.75
C GLY A 156 3.34 3.44 -8.90
N ARG A 157 3.80 4.03 -10.00
CA ARG A 157 2.97 4.40 -11.16
C ARG A 157 3.07 3.41 -12.32
N THR A 158 3.88 2.37 -12.21
CA THR A 158 4.13 1.42 -13.28
C THR A 158 3.79 0.00 -12.86
N PRO A 159 3.45 -0.91 -13.79
CA PRO A 159 3.23 -2.32 -13.50
C PRO A 159 4.44 -3.04 -12.89
N ARG A 160 5.63 -2.44 -12.96
CA ARG A 160 6.86 -2.98 -12.35
C ARG A 160 6.98 -2.68 -10.86
N SER A 161 6.27 -1.67 -10.38
CA SER A 161 6.18 -1.39 -8.95
C SER A 161 5.26 -2.42 -8.30
N ASN A 162 5.70 -3.02 -7.21
CA ASN A 162 4.96 -4.06 -6.49
C ASN A 162 5.35 -4.08 -5.01
N PRO A 163 4.61 -4.78 -4.14
CA PRO A 163 4.92 -4.86 -2.71
C PRO A 163 6.35 -5.34 -2.43
N ALA A 164 6.86 -6.35 -3.15
CA ALA A 164 8.19 -6.89 -2.92
C ALA A 164 9.32 -5.87 -3.19
N THR A 165 9.14 -5.01 -4.21
CA THR A 165 10.12 -3.95 -4.52
C THR A 165 10.01 -2.79 -3.55
N TYR A 166 8.79 -2.42 -3.14
CA TYR A 166 8.55 -1.31 -2.24
C TYR A 166 9.15 -1.55 -0.84
N CYS A 167 8.88 -2.71 -0.23
CA CYS A 167 9.43 -3.08 1.08
C CYS A 167 10.91 -3.56 1.02
N GLY A 168 11.50 -3.60 -0.18
CA GLY A 168 12.89 -3.99 -0.39
C GLY A 168 13.20 -5.47 -0.15
N VAL A 169 12.18 -6.34 -0.01
CA VAL A 169 12.39 -7.79 0.16
C VAL A 169 12.90 -8.44 -1.12
N PHE A 170 12.54 -7.89 -2.27
CA PHE A 170 12.94 -8.45 -3.56
C PHE A 170 14.47 -8.44 -3.77
N SER A 171 15.18 -7.49 -3.17
CA SER A 171 16.65 -7.46 -3.21
C SER A 171 17.28 -8.64 -2.50
N GLU A 172 16.75 -9.02 -1.33
CA GLU A 172 17.19 -10.21 -0.59
C GLU A 172 16.86 -11.50 -1.35
N ILE A 173 15.67 -11.57 -1.95
CA ILE A 173 15.26 -12.72 -2.77
C ILE A 173 16.18 -12.89 -3.97
N ARG A 174 16.52 -11.81 -4.69
CA ARG A 174 17.46 -11.88 -5.81
C ARG A 174 18.83 -12.38 -5.38
N THR A 175 19.33 -11.91 -4.25
CA THR A 175 20.60 -12.38 -3.68
C THR A 175 20.53 -13.87 -3.35
N LEU A 176 19.43 -14.34 -2.76
CA LEU A 176 19.22 -15.76 -2.47
C LEU A 176 19.30 -16.62 -3.74
N PHE A 177 18.67 -16.19 -4.83
CA PHE A 177 18.69 -16.93 -6.09
C PHE A 177 20.11 -17.04 -6.69
N THR A 178 20.98 -16.04 -6.46
CA THR A 178 22.39 -16.13 -6.89
C THR A 178 23.22 -17.15 -6.13
N LEU A 179 22.76 -17.54 -4.93
CA LEU A 179 23.44 -18.55 -4.10
C LEU A 179 23.07 -19.98 -4.49
N THR A 180 22.12 -20.18 -5.40
CA THR A 180 21.79 -21.53 -5.90
C THR A 180 22.93 -22.10 -6.73
N PRO A 181 23.22 -23.41 -6.66
CA PRO A 181 24.31 -24.03 -7.39
C PRO A 181 24.29 -23.76 -8.89
N GLU A 182 23.12 -23.84 -9.52
CA GLU A 182 22.96 -23.58 -10.95
C GLU A 182 23.25 -22.13 -11.33
N ALA A 183 22.83 -21.16 -10.50
CA ALA A 183 23.13 -19.76 -10.72
C ALA A 183 24.64 -19.47 -10.60
N GLN A 184 25.31 -20.10 -9.65
CA GLN A 184 26.77 -19.99 -9.47
C GLN A 184 27.53 -20.58 -10.66
N ILE A 185 27.16 -21.78 -11.11
CA ILE A 185 27.77 -22.42 -12.29
C ILE A 185 27.62 -21.53 -13.54
N ARG A 186 26.48 -20.89 -13.72
CA ARG A 186 26.22 -19.97 -14.86
C ARG A 186 26.77 -18.56 -14.64
N GLY A 187 27.39 -18.26 -13.49
CA GLY A 187 27.93 -16.96 -13.15
C GLY A 187 26.86 -15.86 -13.02
N TYR A 188 25.64 -16.23 -12.68
CA TYR A 188 24.52 -15.30 -12.57
C TYR A 188 24.63 -14.41 -11.33
N LYS A 189 24.52 -13.10 -11.53
CA LYS A 189 24.55 -12.08 -10.48
C LYS A 189 23.15 -11.57 -10.15
N PRO A 190 22.93 -10.83 -9.05
CA PRO A 190 21.59 -10.35 -8.63
C PRO A 190 20.84 -9.56 -9.73
N GLY A 191 21.54 -8.90 -10.66
CA GLY A 191 20.94 -8.23 -11.80
C GLY A 191 20.18 -9.17 -12.74
N ARG A 192 20.63 -10.43 -12.89
CA ARG A 192 19.96 -11.44 -13.70
C ARG A 192 18.53 -11.73 -13.23
N PHE A 193 18.30 -11.67 -11.92
CA PHE A 193 17.02 -11.90 -11.27
C PHE A 193 16.20 -10.60 -11.07
N SER A 194 16.55 -9.53 -11.78
CA SER A 194 15.82 -8.27 -11.78
C SER A 194 15.01 -8.12 -13.07
N PHE A 195 13.71 -7.88 -12.92
CA PHE A 195 12.88 -7.54 -14.07
C PHE A 195 13.06 -6.10 -14.57
N ASN A 196 13.85 -5.27 -13.87
CA ASN A 196 14.19 -3.91 -14.29
C ASN A 196 15.50 -3.79 -15.06
N VAL A 197 16.32 -4.86 -15.06
CA VAL A 197 17.67 -4.85 -15.67
C VAL A 197 17.70 -5.78 -16.88
N VAL A 198 18.37 -5.35 -17.93
CA VAL A 198 18.61 -6.14 -19.14
C VAL A 198 19.42 -7.42 -18.81
N GLY A 199 19.16 -8.50 -19.52
CA GLY A 199 19.87 -9.77 -19.42
C GLY A 199 19.05 -10.91 -18.82
N GLY A 200 18.22 -10.66 -17.79
CA GLY A 200 17.38 -11.71 -17.18
C GLY A 200 15.89 -11.50 -17.39
N ARG A 201 15.47 -10.30 -17.72
CA ARG A 201 14.07 -9.96 -17.96
C ARG A 201 13.59 -10.42 -19.35
N CYS A 202 12.30 -10.54 -19.51
CA CYS A 202 11.69 -10.66 -20.83
C CYS A 202 11.85 -9.32 -21.59
N GLU A 203 12.51 -9.32 -22.72
CA GLU A 203 12.76 -8.08 -23.48
C GLU A 203 11.51 -7.60 -24.21
N THR A 204 10.57 -8.50 -24.58
CA THR A 204 9.30 -8.13 -25.24
C THR A 204 8.45 -7.19 -24.38
N CYS A 205 8.29 -7.49 -23.08
CA CYS A 205 7.56 -6.63 -22.14
C CYS A 205 8.48 -5.83 -21.22
N GLN A 206 9.79 -5.91 -21.45
CA GLN A 206 10.82 -5.24 -20.63
C GLN A 206 10.67 -5.50 -19.13
N GLY A 207 10.24 -6.71 -18.75
CA GLY A 207 10.04 -7.13 -17.38
C GLY A 207 8.71 -6.69 -16.75
N GLY A 208 7.83 -6.03 -17.50
CA GLY A 208 6.50 -5.62 -17.00
C GLY A 208 5.54 -6.80 -16.79
N GLY A 209 5.71 -7.88 -17.55
CA GLY A 209 4.79 -9.01 -17.60
C GLY A 209 3.56 -8.76 -18.47
N MET A 210 3.27 -7.50 -18.75
CA MET A 210 2.14 -7.04 -19.54
C MET A 210 2.61 -6.09 -20.64
N LYS A 211 1.85 -6.02 -21.72
CA LYS A 211 1.95 -4.97 -22.74
C LYS A 211 0.84 -3.95 -22.50
N VAL A 212 1.16 -2.69 -22.65
CA VAL A 212 0.18 -1.60 -22.61
C VAL A 212 -0.27 -1.32 -24.03
N ILE A 213 -1.59 -1.34 -24.24
CA ILE A 213 -2.22 -0.88 -25.47
C ILE A 213 -2.80 0.49 -25.14
N GLU A 214 -2.10 1.53 -25.59
CA GLU A 214 -2.54 2.92 -25.42
C GLU A 214 -3.78 3.18 -26.29
N MET A 215 -4.82 3.72 -25.68
CA MET A 215 -6.08 4.05 -26.35
C MET A 215 -6.30 5.56 -26.22
N ASN A 216 -6.37 6.26 -27.36
CA ASN A 216 -6.41 7.74 -27.42
C ASN A 216 -7.52 8.41 -26.61
N PHE A 217 -8.68 7.75 -26.43
CA PHE A 217 -9.86 8.31 -25.75
C PHE A 217 -10.42 7.42 -24.63
N LEU A 218 -9.79 6.27 -24.39
CA LEU A 218 -10.20 5.30 -23.36
C LEU A 218 -9.00 5.00 -22.46
N PRO A 219 -9.24 4.47 -21.24
CA PRO A 219 -8.14 4.02 -20.40
C PRO A 219 -7.29 2.96 -21.10
N ASP A 220 -5.98 3.00 -20.86
CA ASP A 220 -5.04 2.03 -21.39
C ASP A 220 -5.42 0.61 -21.01
N VAL A 221 -5.31 -0.32 -21.97
CA VAL A 221 -5.57 -1.74 -21.75
C VAL A 221 -4.26 -2.47 -21.52
N TYR A 222 -4.20 -3.23 -20.43
CA TYR A 222 -3.07 -4.07 -20.06
C TYR A 222 -3.34 -5.52 -20.49
N VAL A 223 -2.54 -6.03 -21.43
CA VAL A 223 -2.65 -7.39 -21.95
C VAL A 223 -1.41 -8.18 -21.52
N GLU A 224 -1.62 -9.43 -21.13
CA GLU A 224 -0.53 -10.32 -20.75
C GLU A 224 0.50 -10.48 -21.88
N CYS A 225 1.78 -10.46 -21.57
CA CYS A 225 2.85 -10.62 -22.57
C CYS A 225 2.86 -12.04 -23.11
N GLU A 226 2.60 -12.21 -24.39
CA GLU A 226 2.58 -13.52 -25.08
C GLU A 226 3.89 -14.30 -24.93
N THR A 227 5.04 -13.61 -24.98
CA THR A 227 6.37 -14.23 -24.93
C THR A 227 6.66 -14.84 -23.55
N CYS A 228 6.40 -14.12 -22.46
CA CYS A 228 6.72 -14.60 -21.12
C CYS A 228 5.49 -15.05 -20.33
N GLN A 229 4.29 -14.89 -20.86
CA GLN A 229 3.04 -15.26 -20.20
C GLN A 229 2.99 -14.74 -18.75
N GLY A 230 3.13 -13.43 -18.59
CA GLY A 230 3.13 -12.76 -17.29
C GLY A 230 4.37 -12.98 -16.41
N ARG A 231 5.27 -13.91 -16.78
CA ARG A 231 6.39 -14.35 -15.93
C ARG A 231 7.54 -13.34 -15.80
N ARG A 232 7.57 -12.27 -16.59
CA ARG A 232 8.51 -11.15 -16.50
C ARG A 232 9.98 -11.43 -16.87
N PHE A 233 10.41 -12.68 -16.88
CA PHE A 233 11.79 -13.12 -17.10
C PHE A 233 11.92 -13.96 -18.38
N ASN A 234 13.13 -14.06 -18.88
CA ASN A 234 13.46 -14.96 -19.97
C ASN A 234 13.56 -16.41 -19.46
N ARG A 235 13.59 -17.37 -20.40
CA ARG A 235 13.55 -18.79 -20.12
C ARG A 235 14.72 -19.25 -19.26
N GLU A 236 15.94 -18.81 -19.57
CA GLU A 236 17.16 -19.21 -18.86
C GLU A 236 17.16 -18.75 -17.40
N THR A 237 16.59 -17.57 -17.09
CA THR A 237 16.43 -17.10 -15.72
C THR A 237 15.39 -17.91 -14.96
N LEU A 238 14.30 -18.34 -15.63
CA LEU A 238 13.25 -19.15 -15.04
C LEU A 238 13.66 -20.60 -14.78
N GLU A 239 14.70 -21.09 -15.39
CA GLU A 239 15.28 -22.43 -15.12
C GLU A 239 15.91 -22.49 -13.73
N ILE A 240 16.43 -21.37 -13.22
CA ILE A 240 17.02 -21.31 -11.88
C ILE A 240 15.91 -21.47 -10.83
N ARG A 241 16.08 -22.43 -9.93
CA ARG A 241 15.09 -22.74 -8.91
C ARG A 241 15.70 -22.76 -7.51
N TYR A 242 14.96 -22.17 -6.58
CA TYR A 242 15.21 -22.33 -5.15
C TYR A 242 14.05 -23.12 -4.54
N LYS A 243 14.32 -24.22 -3.85
CA LYS A 243 13.29 -25.15 -3.34
C LYS A 243 12.19 -25.48 -4.37
N GLY A 244 12.60 -25.74 -5.62
CA GLY A 244 11.67 -26.09 -6.71
C GLY A 244 10.91 -24.94 -7.37
N LYS A 245 11.02 -23.71 -6.88
CA LYS A 245 10.33 -22.51 -7.41
C LYS A 245 11.27 -21.59 -8.16
N SER A 246 10.85 -21.09 -9.32
CA SER A 246 11.52 -20.02 -10.06
C SER A 246 11.30 -18.65 -9.39
N ILE A 247 12.06 -17.66 -9.81
CA ILE A 247 11.86 -16.27 -9.34
C ILE A 247 10.47 -15.72 -9.66
N SER A 248 9.88 -16.13 -10.78
CA SER A 248 8.51 -15.77 -11.15
C SER A 248 7.47 -16.45 -10.26
N ASP A 249 7.66 -17.74 -9.94
CA ASP A 249 6.77 -18.46 -9.02
C ASP A 249 6.75 -17.79 -7.65
N VAL A 250 7.91 -17.31 -7.18
CA VAL A 250 8.03 -16.58 -5.91
C VAL A 250 7.28 -15.25 -5.97
N LEU A 251 7.37 -14.49 -7.07
CA LEU A 251 6.61 -13.24 -7.22
C LEU A 251 5.08 -13.46 -7.24
N ASN A 252 4.64 -14.64 -7.70
CA ASN A 252 3.22 -15.00 -7.75
C ASN A 252 2.69 -15.61 -6.43
N MET A 253 3.56 -15.85 -5.45
CA MET A 253 3.10 -16.28 -4.12
C MET A 253 2.34 -15.16 -3.43
N SER A 254 1.28 -15.51 -2.71
CA SER A 254 0.72 -14.61 -1.71
C SER A 254 1.73 -14.35 -0.59
N ILE A 255 1.56 -13.25 0.14
CA ILE A 255 2.42 -12.93 1.29
C ILE A 255 2.38 -14.06 2.33
N ASN A 256 1.20 -14.70 2.54
CA ASN A 256 1.08 -15.84 3.44
C ASN A 256 1.94 -17.02 2.98
N GLU A 257 1.79 -17.44 1.72
CA GLU A 257 2.61 -18.52 1.13
C GLU A 257 4.11 -18.19 1.18
N ALA A 258 4.48 -16.94 0.92
CA ALA A 258 5.86 -16.49 0.98
C ALA A 258 6.43 -16.49 2.41
N CYS A 259 5.64 -16.13 3.42
CA CYS A 259 6.05 -16.24 4.83
C CYS A 259 6.39 -17.67 5.21
N GLU A 260 5.58 -18.64 4.81
CA GLU A 260 5.82 -20.07 5.05
C GLU A 260 7.07 -20.55 4.29
N TYR A 261 7.16 -20.22 3.01
CA TYR A 261 8.25 -20.63 2.12
C TYR A 261 9.62 -20.11 2.58
N PHE A 262 9.68 -18.86 3.09
CA PHE A 262 10.90 -18.23 3.57
C PHE A 262 11.08 -18.24 5.10
N SER A 263 10.32 -19.05 5.82
CA SER A 263 10.33 -19.11 7.30
C SER A 263 11.72 -19.28 7.90
N ALA A 264 12.59 -20.07 7.26
CA ALA A 264 13.96 -20.31 7.67
C ALA A 264 14.94 -19.16 7.34
N LEU A 265 14.51 -18.09 6.70
CA LEU A 265 15.35 -16.96 6.24
C LEU A 265 14.94 -15.66 6.94
N PRO A 266 15.51 -15.34 8.12
CA PRO A 266 15.04 -14.24 8.97
C PRO A 266 15.00 -12.87 8.29
N LYS A 267 15.96 -12.57 7.39
CA LYS A 267 16.01 -11.28 6.68
C LYS A 267 14.83 -11.09 5.73
N ILE A 268 14.40 -12.15 5.06
CA ILE A 268 13.24 -12.13 4.15
C ILE A 268 11.96 -12.22 4.98
N TYR A 269 11.89 -13.19 5.89
CA TYR A 269 10.71 -13.47 6.71
C TYR A 269 10.22 -12.25 7.49
N ARG A 270 11.10 -11.51 8.15
CA ARG A 270 10.72 -10.32 8.92
C ARG A 270 10.00 -9.27 8.08
N LYS A 271 10.51 -8.99 6.87
CA LYS A 271 9.89 -8.03 5.95
C LYS A 271 8.51 -8.50 5.45
N LEU A 272 8.37 -9.80 5.14
CA LEU A 272 7.10 -10.40 4.72
C LEU A 272 6.09 -10.40 5.88
N LYS A 273 6.55 -10.72 7.08
CA LYS A 273 5.73 -10.75 8.28
C LYS A 273 5.12 -9.38 8.59
N MET A 274 5.85 -8.29 8.40
CA MET A 274 5.32 -6.93 8.57
C MET A 274 4.13 -6.67 7.62
N ILE A 275 4.21 -7.11 6.34
CA ILE A 275 3.12 -6.98 5.38
C ILE A 275 1.93 -7.87 5.78
N GLN A 276 2.20 -9.07 6.27
CA GLN A 276 1.18 -9.98 6.78
C GLN A 276 0.45 -9.40 7.99
N ASP A 277 1.18 -8.81 8.95
CA ASP A 277 0.65 -8.27 10.20
C ASP A 277 -0.27 -7.06 10.00
N VAL A 278 -0.09 -6.31 8.91
CA VAL A 278 -1.04 -5.26 8.51
C VAL A 278 -2.25 -5.79 7.73
N GLY A 279 -2.45 -7.12 7.72
CA GLY A 279 -3.62 -7.76 7.11
C GLY A 279 -3.55 -7.89 5.59
N LEU A 280 -2.35 -7.86 4.98
CA LEU A 280 -2.14 -8.00 3.54
C LEU A 280 -1.59 -9.38 3.14
N GLY A 281 -1.85 -10.41 3.95
CA GLY A 281 -1.39 -11.78 3.68
C GLY A 281 -1.87 -12.37 2.36
N TYR A 282 -2.97 -11.87 1.82
CA TYR A 282 -3.62 -12.37 0.61
C TYR A 282 -3.07 -11.80 -0.71
N ILE A 283 -2.44 -10.60 -0.70
CA ILE A 283 -1.87 -10.01 -1.91
C ILE A 283 -0.65 -10.79 -2.36
N THR A 284 -0.33 -10.75 -3.67
CA THR A 284 0.87 -11.42 -4.18
C THR A 284 2.09 -10.50 -4.10
N LEU A 285 3.28 -11.10 -3.91
CA LEU A 285 4.55 -10.36 -3.83
C LEU A 285 4.79 -9.46 -5.04
N GLY A 286 4.51 -9.97 -6.24
CA GLY A 286 4.70 -9.29 -7.52
C GLY A 286 3.46 -8.56 -8.01
N GLN A 287 2.41 -8.38 -7.20
CA GLN A 287 1.18 -7.71 -7.63
C GLN A 287 1.48 -6.29 -8.11
N PRO A 288 1.08 -5.91 -9.34
CA PRO A 288 1.31 -4.57 -9.83
C PRO A 288 0.67 -3.51 -8.92
N SER A 289 1.39 -2.43 -8.64
CA SER A 289 0.89 -1.35 -7.78
C SER A 289 -0.40 -0.70 -8.29
N THR A 290 -0.63 -0.75 -9.60
CA THR A 290 -1.84 -0.24 -10.26
C THR A 290 -3.09 -1.07 -9.98
N THR A 291 -2.95 -2.30 -9.49
CA THR A 291 -4.06 -3.20 -9.14
C THR A 291 -4.36 -3.22 -7.64
N LEU A 292 -3.56 -2.53 -6.84
CA LEU A 292 -3.81 -2.39 -5.41
C LEU A 292 -4.89 -1.33 -5.17
N SER A 293 -5.81 -1.61 -4.27
CA SER A 293 -6.75 -0.61 -3.76
C SER A 293 -6.02 0.47 -2.95
N GLY A 294 -6.64 1.64 -2.78
CA GLY A 294 -6.06 2.72 -1.98
C GLY A 294 -5.72 2.29 -0.54
N GLY A 295 -6.59 1.48 0.08
CA GLY A 295 -6.35 0.93 1.41
C GLY A 295 -5.23 -0.11 1.48
N GLU A 296 -5.03 -0.92 0.43
CA GLU A 296 -3.90 -1.84 0.31
C GLU A 296 -2.59 -1.07 0.14
N ALA A 297 -2.57 -0.09 -0.76
CA ALA A 297 -1.41 0.79 -0.97
C ALA A 297 -1.03 1.53 0.32
N GLN A 298 -2.00 2.02 1.07
CA GLN A 298 -1.80 2.67 2.36
C GLN A 298 -1.18 1.73 3.40
N ARG A 299 -1.69 0.49 3.51
CA ARG A 299 -1.16 -0.51 4.46
C ARG A 299 0.24 -1.00 4.11
N VAL A 300 0.59 -1.09 2.81
CA VAL A 300 1.97 -1.43 2.39
C VAL A 300 2.97 -0.35 2.82
N LYS A 301 2.53 0.91 3.02
CA LYS A 301 3.38 2.03 3.47
C LYS A 301 3.59 2.08 4.98
N LEU A 302 2.77 1.39 5.77
CA LEU A 302 2.93 1.24 7.21
C LEU A 302 4.20 0.43 7.56
#